data_d78be5f95d2c36ba370c7689805ec079
#
_entry.id   d78be5f95d2c36ba370c7689805ec079
#
_cell.length_a   1.000
_cell.length_b   1.000
_cell.length_c   1.000
_cell.angle_alpha   90.00
_cell.angle_beta   90.00
_cell.angle_gamma   90.00
#
_symmetry.space_group_name_H-M   'P 1'
#
loop_
_entity.id
_entity.type
_entity.pdbx_description
1 polymer ?
#
loop_
_entity_poly.entity_id
_entity_poly.type
_entity_poly.pdbx_seq_one_letter_code
_entity_poly.pdbx_strand_id
1 'polypeptide(L)'
;MKFSAMPYSRPDLEAMKANLTACTEAFLAAESAQEQIAQYDRVTDLSVEFNTMGSLANARHTIDTRDEFYDAESTFFDESWPQLSVYFQRLNEAMLDSKFRPELEAHYGSLLFLKLEISRRSFKPELVELMQEENRLTSRYQKLYANMTVEFDGKTMPMPMLGKYKVSADRAVRRAAYEAEGKVFDANRAELDEIYDKLVHNRNAQGRMLGYPNFIQLGYDRLGRNCYGQKELAAFRDQIANDLVPVIAEVKEAQRKRIGVDRLYIYDDKFRFPDGNPAPEGTAEEILAAGRRMYEELSPETKEFIDFLYDNELLDVLSREGKAPGGYCTMFEKYKAPFIFSNFNGTAGDVDVLTHEAGHAFAFYRAMNSDIYPDLREPTIEACECHSMSMEFLTQDYHKYFFGAQTAKYELAHCEDSLDFIPYGCMVDEFQHLMYENEDLTPDERHGVWEKLEKKYRPWLSMDGLPFYGRYAHWQWKPHIYLNPLYYIDYCMAGTVAFQVWTLSLQDRRAAWEKYLAFVDQAGTKTFADLCQSVGLRIPYEDGCIREIGSGIRDWLKAHAPVEA
;
A
#
# COMPACT_ATOMS: atom_id res chain seq x y z
N MET A 1 27.23 -2.72 2.50
CA MET A 1 27.84 -2.02 1.31
C MET A 1 27.03 -0.76 1.05
N LYS A 2 27.66 0.38 0.88
CA LYS A 2 26.97 1.66 0.63
C LYS A 2 26.21 1.62 -0.70
N PHE A 3 25.01 2.20 -0.74
CA PHE A 3 24.19 2.29 -1.95
C PHE A 3 24.94 2.91 -3.12
N SER A 4 25.70 3.99 -2.87
CA SER A 4 26.53 4.65 -3.87
C SER A 4 27.63 3.75 -4.46
N ALA A 5 28.07 2.72 -3.72
CA ALA A 5 29.11 1.78 -4.12
C ALA A 5 28.57 0.44 -4.65
N MET A 6 27.26 0.22 -4.66
CA MET A 6 26.67 -1.01 -5.18
C MET A 6 26.90 -1.09 -6.69
N PRO A 7 27.60 -2.13 -7.19
CA PRO A 7 27.86 -2.27 -8.61
C PRO A 7 26.55 -2.56 -9.35
N TYR A 8 26.38 -1.89 -10.48
CA TYR A 8 25.30 -2.13 -11.43
C TYR A 8 25.89 -2.69 -12.72
N SER A 9 25.23 -3.68 -13.27
CA SER A 9 25.49 -4.17 -14.63
C SER A 9 24.17 -4.61 -15.26
N ARG A 10 23.93 -4.18 -16.50
CA ARG A 10 22.77 -4.65 -17.26
C ARG A 10 22.85 -6.16 -17.46
N PRO A 11 21.82 -6.95 -17.04
CA PRO A 11 21.81 -8.38 -17.28
C PRO A 11 21.78 -8.72 -18.79
N ASP A 12 22.44 -9.81 -19.16
CA ASP A 12 22.32 -10.38 -20.51
C ASP A 12 21.01 -11.17 -20.60
N LEU A 13 20.03 -10.60 -21.29
CA LEU A 13 18.69 -11.17 -21.41
C LEU A 13 18.68 -12.52 -22.15
N GLU A 14 19.49 -12.67 -23.20
CA GLU A 14 19.56 -13.92 -23.97
C GLU A 14 20.27 -15.03 -23.18
N ALA A 15 21.32 -14.69 -22.45
CA ALA A 15 21.93 -15.64 -21.52
C ALA A 15 20.97 -16.05 -20.40
N MET A 16 20.14 -15.11 -19.88
CA MET A 16 19.11 -15.40 -18.88
C MET A 16 18.06 -16.39 -19.42
N LYS A 17 17.50 -16.12 -20.61
CA LYS A 17 16.54 -17.03 -21.28
C LYS A 17 17.12 -18.43 -21.50
N ALA A 18 18.38 -18.51 -21.96
CA ALA A 18 19.08 -19.78 -22.17
C ALA A 18 19.27 -20.56 -20.86
N ASN A 19 19.67 -19.86 -19.77
CA ASN A 19 19.82 -20.49 -18.44
C ASN A 19 18.48 -20.98 -17.89
N LEU A 20 17.41 -20.16 -17.96
CA LEU A 20 16.07 -20.56 -17.53
C LEU A 20 15.57 -21.80 -18.29
N THR A 21 15.80 -21.83 -19.61
CA THR A 21 15.47 -22.99 -20.44
C THR A 21 16.23 -24.23 -20.01
N ALA A 22 17.55 -24.12 -19.86
CA ALA A 22 18.39 -25.26 -19.49
C ALA A 22 18.04 -25.81 -18.08
N CYS A 23 17.79 -24.94 -17.11
CA CYS A 23 17.37 -25.34 -15.78
C CYS A 23 16.00 -26.03 -15.80
N THR A 24 15.05 -25.50 -16.59
CA THR A 24 13.70 -26.12 -16.72
C THR A 24 13.79 -27.51 -17.38
N GLU A 25 14.60 -27.67 -18.42
CA GLU A 25 14.79 -28.96 -19.07
C GLU A 25 15.50 -29.97 -18.14
N ALA A 26 16.51 -29.53 -17.38
CA ALA A 26 17.16 -30.35 -16.38
C ALA A 26 16.20 -30.71 -15.23
N PHE A 27 15.34 -29.80 -14.79
CA PHE A 27 14.29 -30.05 -13.82
C PHE A 27 13.32 -31.14 -14.30
N LEU A 28 12.86 -31.04 -15.55
CA LEU A 28 11.94 -32.03 -16.14
C LEU A 28 12.57 -33.42 -16.34
N ALA A 29 13.88 -33.44 -16.62
CA ALA A 29 14.63 -34.70 -16.80
C ALA A 29 15.10 -35.31 -15.50
N ALA A 30 14.94 -34.66 -14.36
CA ALA A 30 15.43 -35.09 -13.05
C ALA A 30 14.80 -36.43 -12.61
N GLU A 31 15.62 -37.28 -12.01
CA GLU A 31 15.22 -38.60 -11.50
C GLU A 31 14.94 -38.60 -9.98
N SER A 32 15.25 -37.45 -9.30
CA SER A 32 15.05 -37.29 -7.86
C SER A 32 14.55 -35.86 -7.52
N ALA A 33 13.89 -35.71 -6.37
CA ALA A 33 13.50 -34.42 -5.81
C ALA A 33 14.72 -33.52 -5.58
N GLN A 34 15.84 -34.08 -5.13
CA GLN A 34 17.07 -33.33 -4.86
C GLN A 34 17.65 -32.70 -6.13
N GLU A 35 17.57 -33.38 -7.26
CA GLU A 35 17.99 -32.80 -8.56
C GLU A 35 17.05 -31.68 -8.98
N GLN A 36 15.75 -31.80 -8.76
CA GLN A 36 14.78 -30.74 -9.02
C GLN A 36 15.01 -29.52 -8.13
N ILE A 37 15.23 -29.72 -6.84
CA ILE A 37 15.59 -28.66 -5.88
C ILE A 37 16.82 -27.88 -6.39
N ALA A 38 17.89 -28.57 -6.77
CA ALA A 38 19.09 -27.93 -7.26
C ALA A 38 18.87 -27.05 -8.51
N GLN A 39 17.92 -27.44 -9.39
CA GLN A 39 17.61 -26.62 -10.57
C GLN A 39 16.73 -25.40 -10.22
N TYR A 40 15.77 -25.58 -9.32
CA TYR A 40 14.92 -24.48 -8.87
C TYR A 40 15.72 -23.44 -8.08
N ASP A 41 16.59 -23.87 -7.16
CA ASP A 41 17.51 -22.98 -6.42
C ASP A 41 18.38 -22.16 -7.36
N ARG A 42 18.90 -22.77 -8.42
CA ARG A 42 19.70 -22.07 -9.43
C ARG A 42 18.88 -20.99 -10.16
N VAL A 43 17.61 -21.26 -10.46
CA VAL A 43 16.73 -20.25 -11.07
C VAL A 43 16.42 -19.14 -10.09
N THR A 44 16.23 -19.44 -8.83
CA THR A 44 16.03 -18.44 -7.78
C THR A 44 17.25 -17.53 -7.64
N ASP A 45 18.47 -18.08 -7.66
CA ASP A 45 19.70 -17.26 -7.64
C ASP A 45 19.78 -16.30 -8.86
N LEU A 46 19.41 -16.77 -10.05
CA LEU A 46 19.34 -15.93 -11.25
C LEU A 46 18.29 -14.82 -11.13
N SER A 47 17.13 -15.14 -10.52
CA SER A 47 16.05 -14.19 -10.26
C SER A 47 16.50 -13.10 -9.28
N VAL A 48 17.14 -13.49 -8.18
CA VAL A 48 17.68 -12.57 -7.17
C VAL A 48 18.68 -11.59 -7.81
N GLU A 49 19.56 -12.07 -8.69
CA GLU A 49 20.52 -11.22 -9.41
C GLU A 49 19.78 -10.22 -10.33
N PHE A 50 18.88 -10.72 -11.18
CA PHE A 50 18.13 -9.91 -12.13
C PHE A 50 17.27 -8.85 -11.42
N ASN A 51 16.50 -9.24 -10.40
CA ASN A 51 15.63 -8.35 -9.64
C ASN A 51 16.43 -7.29 -8.88
N THR A 52 17.60 -7.66 -8.31
CA THR A 52 18.49 -6.70 -7.65
C THR A 52 18.97 -5.62 -8.62
N MET A 53 19.36 -6.01 -9.83
CA MET A 53 19.78 -5.02 -10.85
C MET A 53 18.60 -4.13 -11.27
N GLY A 54 17.40 -4.68 -11.44
CA GLY A 54 16.17 -3.92 -11.73
C GLY A 54 15.83 -2.92 -10.63
N SER A 55 15.84 -3.36 -9.36
CA SER A 55 15.59 -2.49 -8.22
C SER A 55 16.62 -1.36 -8.11
N LEU A 56 17.91 -1.65 -8.37
CA LEU A 56 18.97 -0.62 -8.40
C LEU A 56 18.77 0.38 -9.52
N ALA A 57 18.42 -0.07 -10.73
CA ALA A 57 18.15 0.80 -11.87
C ALA A 57 16.97 1.73 -11.56
N ASN A 58 15.86 1.16 -11.09
CA ASN A 58 14.67 1.92 -10.72
C ASN A 58 14.95 2.92 -9.58
N ALA A 59 15.64 2.50 -8.51
CA ALA A 59 15.95 3.40 -7.39
C ALA A 59 16.81 4.58 -7.85
N ARG A 60 17.82 4.35 -8.68
CA ARG A 60 18.69 5.41 -9.21
C ARG A 60 17.98 6.30 -10.21
N HIS A 61 17.10 5.74 -11.05
CA HIS A 61 16.23 6.51 -11.95
C HIS A 61 15.28 7.42 -11.15
N THR A 62 14.59 6.90 -10.13
CA THR A 62 13.65 7.71 -9.33
C THR A 62 14.35 8.79 -8.50
N ILE A 63 15.60 8.58 -8.10
CA ILE A 63 16.46 9.56 -7.42
C ILE A 63 16.78 10.77 -8.31
N ASP A 64 17.04 10.55 -9.60
CA ASP A 64 17.16 11.61 -10.61
C ASP A 64 16.62 11.14 -11.97
N THR A 65 15.37 11.51 -12.27
CA THR A 65 14.69 11.15 -13.52
C THR A 65 15.29 11.81 -14.78
N ARG A 66 16.30 12.67 -14.62
CA ARG A 66 17.03 13.32 -15.72
C ARG A 66 18.30 12.55 -16.10
N ASP A 67 18.65 11.50 -15.34
CA ASP A 67 19.78 10.62 -15.66
C ASP A 67 19.39 9.71 -16.84
N GLU A 68 19.86 10.07 -18.04
CA GLU A 68 19.54 9.34 -19.27
C GLU A 68 20.01 7.88 -19.25
N PHE A 69 21.06 7.54 -18.47
CA PHE A 69 21.52 6.18 -18.34
C PHE A 69 20.51 5.34 -17.55
N TYR A 70 20.10 5.79 -16.36
CA TYR A 70 19.17 5.03 -15.55
C TYR A 70 17.73 5.08 -16.08
N ASP A 71 17.35 6.09 -16.84
CA ASP A 71 16.10 6.09 -17.61
C ASP A 71 16.07 4.97 -18.65
N ALA A 72 17.16 4.82 -19.42
CA ALA A 72 17.30 3.73 -20.37
C ALA A 72 17.39 2.35 -19.72
N GLU A 73 18.02 2.24 -18.53
CA GLU A 73 18.09 0.98 -17.77
C GLU A 73 16.72 0.60 -17.20
N SER A 74 15.94 1.54 -16.65
CA SER A 74 14.58 1.30 -16.19
C SER A 74 13.69 0.79 -17.34
N THR A 75 13.74 1.46 -18.49
CA THR A 75 13.05 1.02 -19.72
C THR A 75 13.45 -0.40 -20.13
N PHE A 76 14.75 -0.74 -20.04
CA PHE A 76 15.22 -2.09 -20.34
C PHE A 76 14.55 -3.16 -19.45
N PHE A 77 14.41 -2.92 -18.14
CA PHE A 77 13.74 -3.87 -17.25
C PHE A 77 12.24 -3.97 -17.52
N ASP A 78 11.57 -2.85 -17.80
CA ASP A 78 10.15 -2.83 -18.16
C ASP A 78 9.87 -3.66 -19.42
N GLU A 79 10.77 -3.64 -20.40
CA GLU A 79 10.66 -4.42 -21.64
C GLU A 79 11.12 -5.87 -21.47
N SER A 80 12.06 -6.16 -20.57
CA SER A 80 12.64 -7.48 -20.38
C SER A 80 11.77 -8.40 -19.54
N TRP A 81 11.14 -7.88 -18.48
CA TRP A 81 10.35 -8.69 -17.57
C TRP A 81 9.21 -9.47 -18.25
N PRO A 82 8.40 -8.87 -19.13
CA PRO A 82 7.37 -9.62 -19.85
C PRO A 82 7.94 -10.75 -20.73
N GLN A 83 9.16 -10.59 -21.25
CA GLN A 83 9.80 -11.62 -22.05
C GLN A 83 10.29 -12.80 -21.20
N LEU A 84 10.74 -12.55 -19.97
CA LEU A 84 11.20 -13.58 -19.03
C LEU A 84 10.04 -14.33 -18.36
N SER A 85 8.90 -13.68 -18.17
CA SER A 85 7.75 -14.26 -17.47
C SER A 85 7.29 -15.61 -18.04
N VAL A 86 7.39 -15.79 -19.37
CA VAL A 86 7.02 -17.06 -20.03
C VAL A 86 7.96 -18.21 -19.62
N TYR A 87 9.23 -17.92 -19.41
CA TYR A 87 10.22 -18.93 -18.99
C TYR A 87 10.00 -19.32 -17.52
N PHE A 88 9.76 -18.34 -16.65
CA PHE A 88 9.39 -18.61 -15.25
C PHE A 88 8.09 -19.41 -15.16
N GLN A 89 7.07 -19.05 -15.94
CA GLN A 89 5.82 -19.79 -15.96
C GLN A 89 6.01 -21.26 -16.30
N ARG A 90 6.84 -21.58 -17.30
CA ARG A 90 7.15 -22.96 -17.69
C ARG A 90 7.77 -23.77 -16.53
N LEU A 91 8.68 -23.16 -15.77
CA LEU A 91 9.25 -23.81 -14.58
C LEU A 91 8.21 -23.95 -13.47
N ASN A 92 7.39 -22.94 -13.22
CA ASN A 92 6.33 -22.99 -12.22
C ASN A 92 5.31 -24.10 -12.52
N GLU A 93 4.95 -24.30 -13.78
CA GLU A 93 4.11 -25.40 -14.22
C GLU A 93 4.81 -26.76 -13.99
N ALA A 94 6.10 -26.86 -14.30
CA ALA A 94 6.87 -28.06 -14.04
C ALA A 94 6.98 -28.39 -12.53
N MET A 95 7.10 -27.38 -11.68
CA MET A 95 7.06 -27.52 -10.21
C MET A 95 5.71 -28.10 -9.76
N LEU A 96 4.60 -27.51 -10.22
CA LEU A 96 3.24 -27.92 -9.84
C LEU A 96 2.89 -29.33 -10.30
N ASP A 97 3.38 -29.75 -11.48
CA ASP A 97 3.06 -31.03 -12.11
C ASP A 97 4.14 -32.10 -11.84
N SER A 98 5.10 -31.80 -10.95
CA SER A 98 6.18 -32.72 -10.61
C SER A 98 5.68 -33.98 -9.89
N LYS A 99 6.22 -35.16 -10.29
CA LYS A 99 6.03 -36.43 -9.55
C LYS A 99 6.63 -36.40 -8.13
N PHE A 100 7.55 -35.45 -7.86
CA PHE A 100 8.20 -35.27 -6.56
C PHE A 100 7.59 -34.09 -5.79
N ARG A 101 6.41 -33.59 -6.20
CA ARG A 101 5.75 -32.48 -5.54
C ARG A 101 5.67 -32.59 -4.01
N PRO A 102 5.35 -33.77 -3.41
CA PRO A 102 5.32 -33.88 -1.94
C PRO A 102 6.66 -33.54 -1.26
N GLU A 103 7.78 -33.97 -1.87
CA GLU A 103 9.13 -33.71 -1.36
C GLU A 103 9.52 -32.26 -1.57
N LEU A 104 9.13 -31.65 -2.70
CA LEU A 104 9.34 -30.23 -2.98
C LEU A 104 8.54 -29.33 -2.02
N GLU A 105 7.27 -29.69 -1.74
CA GLU A 105 6.45 -28.98 -0.74
C GLU A 105 7.02 -29.12 0.68
N ALA A 106 7.59 -30.28 1.01
CA ALA A 106 8.26 -30.47 2.30
C ALA A 106 9.53 -29.62 2.43
N HIS A 107 10.22 -29.32 1.31
CA HIS A 107 11.44 -28.53 1.28
C HIS A 107 11.16 -27.02 1.30
N TYR A 108 10.29 -26.53 0.40
CA TYR A 108 10.02 -25.09 0.22
C TYR A 108 8.83 -24.57 1.04
N GLY A 109 7.99 -25.45 1.54
CA GLY A 109 6.72 -25.12 2.20
C GLY A 109 5.54 -25.08 1.24
N SER A 110 4.35 -25.39 1.76
CA SER A 110 3.10 -25.42 0.98
C SER A 110 2.68 -24.04 0.44
N LEU A 111 3.10 -22.96 1.10
CA LEU A 111 2.74 -21.61 0.67
C LEU A 111 3.35 -21.23 -0.68
N LEU A 112 4.58 -21.66 -0.97
CA LEU A 112 5.17 -21.48 -2.29
C LEU A 112 4.28 -22.12 -3.37
N PHE A 113 3.84 -23.35 -3.18
CA PHE A 113 2.98 -24.05 -4.14
C PHE A 113 1.61 -23.38 -4.29
N LEU A 114 1.05 -22.87 -3.20
CA LEU A 114 -0.19 -22.08 -3.26
C LEU A 114 -0.01 -20.79 -4.11
N LYS A 115 1.10 -20.07 -3.94
CA LYS A 115 1.46 -18.90 -4.78
C LYS A 115 1.58 -19.31 -6.26
N LEU A 116 2.24 -20.42 -6.56
CA LEU A 116 2.37 -20.94 -7.93
C LEU A 116 1.01 -21.34 -8.53
N GLU A 117 0.12 -21.97 -7.76
CA GLU A 117 -1.24 -22.31 -8.20
C GLU A 117 -2.08 -21.06 -8.52
N ILE A 118 -1.98 -20.03 -7.68
CA ILE A 118 -2.64 -18.73 -7.92
C ILE A 118 -2.09 -18.10 -9.19
N SER A 119 -0.78 -18.07 -9.38
CA SER A 119 -0.15 -17.55 -10.58
C SER A 119 -0.64 -18.29 -11.85
N ARG A 120 -0.68 -19.65 -11.81
CA ARG A 120 -1.15 -20.47 -12.95
C ARG A 120 -2.59 -20.15 -13.35
N ARG A 121 -3.51 -19.94 -12.38
CA ARG A 121 -4.92 -19.67 -12.67
C ARG A 121 -5.23 -18.21 -13.03
N SER A 122 -4.30 -17.29 -12.82
CA SER A 122 -4.48 -15.85 -13.09
C SER A 122 -4.06 -15.42 -14.49
N PHE A 123 -3.50 -16.30 -15.29
CA PHE A 123 -2.98 -15.98 -16.61
C PHE A 123 -3.25 -17.07 -17.64
N LYS A 124 -3.55 -16.64 -18.88
CA LYS A 124 -3.55 -17.44 -20.12
C LYS A 124 -3.04 -16.57 -21.28
N PRO A 125 -2.39 -17.14 -22.30
CA PRO A 125 -1.88 -16.37 -23.44
C PRO A 125 -2.96 -15.54 -24.16
N GLU A 126 -4.22 -16.02 -24.17
CA GLU A 126 -5.35 -15.35 -24.79
C GLU A 126 -5.73 -14.03 -24.11
N LEU A 127 -5.26 -13.78 -22.87
CA LEU A 127 -5.49 -12.52 -22.17
C LEU A 127 -4.62 -11.36 -22.66
N VAL A 128 -3.54 -11.63 -23.39
CA VAL A 128 -2.49 -10.64 -23.69
C VAL A 128 -3.04 -9.38 -24.35
N GLU A 129 -3.96 -9.50 -25.31
CA GLU A 129 -4.56 -8.34 -25.98
C GLU A 129 -5.39 -7.48 -25.02
N LEU A 130 -6.17 -8.12 -24.15
CA LEU A 130 -6.98 -7.41 -23.15
C LEU A 130 -6.08 -6.74 -22.08
N MET A 131 -5.00 -7.40 -21.66
CA MET A 131 -4.03 -6.83 -20.72
C MET A 131 -3.30 -5.62 -21.33
N GLN A 132 -2.95 -5.68 -22.61
CA GLN A 132 -2.36 -4.54 -23.31
C GLN A 132 -3.34 -3.36 -23.42
N GLU A 133 -4.63 -3.62 -23.64
CA GLU A 133 -5.64 -2.57 -23.63
C GLU A 133 -5.84 -1.99 -22.22
N GLU A 134 -5.87 -2.83 -21.18
CA GLU A 134 -5.90 -2.37 -19.79
C GLU A 134 -4.71 -1.44 -19.49
N ASN A 135 -3.49 -1.81 -19.90
CA ASN A 135 -2.30 -1.00 -19.73
C ASN A 135 -2.38 0.35 -20.49
N ARG A 136 -2.96 0.37 -21.68
CA ARG A 136 -3.19 1.63 -22.43
C ARG A 136 -4.19 2.54 -21.71
N LEU A 137 -5.26 1.98 -21.17
CA LEU A 137 -6.29 2.72 -20.42
C LEU A 137 -5.76 3.28 -19.10
N THR A 138 -5.00 2.49 -18.35
CA THR A 138 -4.37 2.94 -17.09
C THR A 138 -3.33 4.04 -17.35
N SER A 139 -2.51 3.89 -18.39
CA SER A 139 -1.56 4.92 -18.82
C SER A 139 -2.26 6.20 -19.29
N ARG A 140 -3.42 6.07 -19.95
CA ARG A 140 -4.23 7.23 -20.36
C ARG A 140 -4.75 8.00 -19.14
N TYR A 141 -5.25 7.28 -18.11
CA TYR A 141 -5.66 7.89 -16.85
C TYR A 141 -4.50 8.61 -16.15
N GLN A 142 -3.33 7.95 -16.04
CA GLN A 142 -2.15 8.54 -15.41
C GLN A 142 -1.72 9.85 -16.11
N LYS A 143 -1.67 9.84 -17.44
CA LYS A 143 -1.34 11.03 -18.23
C LYS A 143 -2.37 12.14 -18.07
N LEU A 144 -3.66 11.79 -18.08
CA LEU A 144 -4.74 12.75 -17.85
C LEU A 144 -4.58 13.41 -16.48
N TYR A 145 -4.44 12.61 -15.42
CA TYR A 145 -4.30 13.09 -14.05
C TYR A 145 -3.04 13.94 -13.84
N ALA A 146 -1.90 13.50 -14.36
CA ALA A 146 -0.63 14.22 -14.25
C ALA A 146 -0.64 15.59 -14.95
N ASN A 147 -1.43 15.74 -16.01
CA ASN A 147 -1.56 16.99 -16.77
C ASN A 147 -2.64 17.95 -16.21
N MET A 148 -3.41 17.53 -15.20
CA MET A 148 -4.39 18.41 -14.57
C MET A 148 -3.71 19.53 -13.82
N THR A 149 -4.04 20.76 -14.17
CA THR A 149 -3.61 21.98 -13.49
C THR A 149 -4.80 22.76 -12.99
N VAL A 150 -4.61 23.54 -11.94
CA VAL A 150 -5.64 24.36 -11.33
C VAL A 150 -5.20 25.82 -11.23
N GLU A 151 -6.12 26.71 -11.53
CA GLU A 151 -5.97 28.16 -11.28
C GLU A 151 -6.42 28.46 -9.86
N PHE A 152 -5.48 28.85 -8.99
CA PHE A 152 -5.78 29.17 -7.60
C PHE A 152 -4.80 30.22 -7.05
N ASP A 153 -5.30 31.19 -6.28
CA ASP A 153 -4.51 32.27 -5.68
C ASP A 153 -3.66 33.05 -6.73
N GLY A 154 -4.25 33.29 -7.92
CA GLY A 154 -3.60 33.96 -9.04
C GLY A 154 -2.46 33.19 -9.71
N LYS A 155 -2.37 31.88 -9.50
CA LYS A 155 -1.32 31.01 -10.05
C LYS A 155 -1.93 29.78 -10.70
N THR A 156 -1.33 29.33 -11.80
CA THR A 156 -1.56 27.99 -12.35
C THR A 156 -0.61 27.03 -11.65
N MET A 157 -1.13 25.95 -11.09
CA MET A 157 -0.32 24.96 -10.37
C MET A 157 -0.80 23.53 -10.59
N PRO A 158 0.08 22.52 -10.44
CA PRO A 158 -0.32 21.11 -10.41
C PRO A 158 -1.27 20.83 -9.24
N MET A 159 -2.20 19.87 -9.42
CA MET A 159 -3.22 19.51 -8.43
C MET A 159 -2.70 19.25 -7.00
N PRO A 160 -1.56 18.53 -6.80
CA PRO A 160 -1.05 18.30 -5.44
C PRO A 160 -0.72 19.57 -4.65
N MET A 161 -0.40 20.66 -5.34
CA MET A 161 -0.08 21.93 -4.69
C MET A 161 -1.28 22.60 -3.99
N LEU A 162 -2.51 22.15 -4.28
CA LEU A 162 -3.70 22.57 -3.53
C LEU A 162 -3.73 22.04 -2.09
N GLY A 163 -2.97 21.01 -1.77
CA GLY A 163 -2.99 20.32 -0.46
C GLY A 163 -2.85 21.30 0.71
N LYS A 164 -1.91 22.26 0.63
CA LYS A 164 -1.70 23.27 1.68
C LYS A 164 -2.91 24.20 1.89
N TYR A 165 -3.68 24.49 0.84
CA TYR A 165 -4.89 25.32 0.93
C TYR A 165 -6.08 24.53 1.48
N LYS A 166 -6.12 23.22 1.25
CA LYS A 166 -7.14 22.31 1.76
C LYS A 166 -7.12 22.13 3.27
N VAL A 167 -5.99 22.45 3.92
CA VAL A 167 -5.84 22.41 5.39
C VAL A 167 -5.66 23.80 6.00
N SER A 168 -5.95 24.88 5.24
CA SER A 168 -5.90 26.26 5.73
C SER A 168 -6.80 26.47 6.94
N ALA A 169 -6.38 27.31 7.91
CA ALA A 169 -7.23 27.72 9.02
C ALA A 169 -8.47 28.51 8.55
N ASP A 170 -8.38 29.23 7.44
CA ASP A 170 -9.51 29.91 6.82
C ASP A 170 -10.41 28.92 6.06
N ARG A 171 -11.63 28.72 6.59
CA ARG A 171 -12.64 27.83 6.01
C ARG A 171 -13.04 28.22 4.58
N ALA A 172 -13.05 29.52 4.26
CA ALA A 172 -13.38 29.99 2.92
C ALA A 172 -12.30 29.60 1.90
N VAL A 173 -11.02 29.63 2.31
CA VAL A 173 -9.89 29.17 1.50
C VAL A 173 -9.97 27.68 1.27
N ARG A 174 -10.27 26.86 2.31
CA ARG A 174 -10.45 25.41 2.15
C ARG A 174 -11.55 25.11 1.14
N ARG A 175 -12.74 25.72 1.32
CA ARG A 175 -13.87 25.57 0.40
C ARG A 175 -13.49 25.94 -1.03
N ALA A 176 -12.86 27.07 -1.23
CA ALA A 176 -12.44 27.55 -2.56
C ALA A 176 -11.44 26.58 -3.23
N ALA A 177 -10.53 25.96 -2.46
CA ALA A 177 -9.61 24.96 -2.98
C ALA A 177 -10.33 23.70 -3.48
N TYR A 178 -11.30 23.18 -2.72
CA TYR A 178 -12.14 22.05 -3.15
C TYR A 178 -13.05 22.39 -4.35
N GLU A 179 -13.56 23.62 -4.42
CA GLU A 179 -14.33 24.09 -5.59
C GLU A 179 -13.45 24.19 -6.84
N ALA A 180 -12.23 24.67 -6.70
CA ALA A 180 -11.28 24.78 -7.81
C ALA A 180 -10.87 23.37 -8.32
N GLU A 181 -10.53 22.46 -7.44
CA GLU A 181 -10.26 21.06 -7.79
C GLU A 181 -11.45 20.40 -8.49
N GLY A 182 -12.65 20.55 -7.92
CA GLY A 182 -13.87 19.97 -8.48
C GLY A 182 -14.16 20.47 -9.89
N LYS A 183 -13.89 21.72 -10.20
CA LYS A 183 -14.04 22.29 -11.57
C LYS A 183 -13.09 21.62 -12.56
N VAL A 184 -11.86 21.31 -12.16
CA VAL A 184 -10.87 20.63 -13.02
C VAL A 184 -11.34 19.21 -13.34
N PHE A 185 -11.80 18.46 -12.33
CA PHE A 185 -12.35 17.11 -12.55
C PHE A 185 -13.62 17.14 -13.41
N ASP A 186 -14.54 18.09 -13.18
CA ASP A 186 -15.74 18.24 -13.99
C ASP A 186 -15.43 18.57 -15.46
N ALA A 187 -14.37 19.37 -15.71
CA ALA A 187 -13.92 19.65 -17.08
C ALA A 187 -13.38 18.40 -17.80
N ASN A 188 -12.86 17.43 -17.08
CA ASN A 188 -12.32 16.18 -17.61
C ASN A 188 -13.30 15.00 -17.46
N ARG A 189 -14.55 15.25 -17.06
CA ARG A 189 -15.55 14.25 -16.74
C ARG A 189 -15.72 13.18 -17.82
N ALA A 190 -15.93 13.59 -19.07
CA ALA A 190 -16.23 12.65 -20.16
C ALA A 190 -15.10 11.65 -20.39
N GLU A 191 -13.84 12.08 -20.24
CA GLU A 191 -12.69 11.22 -20.42
C GLU A 191 -12.49 10.27 -19.23
N LEU A 192 -12.69 10.76 -18.01
CA LEU A 192 -12.63 9.93 -16.79
C LEU A 192 -13.71 8.84 -16.83
N ASP A 193 -14.94 9.20 -17.18
CA ASP A 193 -16.07 8.27 -17.31
C ASP A 193 -15.78 7.20 -18.37
N GLU A 194 -15.29 7.59 -19.56
CA GLU A 194 -14.97 6.68 -20.67
C GLU A 194 -13.85 5.70 -20.30
N ILE A 195 -12.76 6.19 -19.67
CA ILE A 195 -11.63 5.33 -19.27
C ILE A 195 -12.12 4.28 -18.28
N TYR A 196 -12.87 4.67 -17.25
CA TYR A 196 -13.33 3.73 -16.23
C TYR A 196 -14.31 2.71 -16.79
N ASP A 197 -15.23 3.14 -17.62
CA ASP A 197 -16.18 2.26 -18.31
C ASP A 197 -15.46 1.16 -19.10
N LYS A 198 -14.49 1.55 -19.92
CA LYS A 198 -13.66 0.60 -20.67
C LYS A 198 -12.84 -0.32 -19.78
N LEU A 199 -12.31 0.17 -18.65
CA LEU A 199 -11.56 -0.65 -17.68
C LEU A 199 -12.46 -1.72 -17.05
N VAL A 200 -13.68 -1.38 -16.63
CA VAL A 200 -14.63 -2.34 -16.04
C VAL A 200 -14.96 -3.45 -17.02
N HIS A 201 -15.34 -3.09 -18.27
CA HIS A 201 -15.68 -4.07 -19.30
C HIS A 201 -14.49 -4.95 -19.70
N ASN A 202 -13.31 -4.34 -19.88
CA ASN A 202 -12.08 -5.06 -20.21
C ASN A 202 -11.71 -6.08 -19.13
N ARG A 203 -11.67 -5.65 -17.88
CA ARG A 203 -11.33 -6.50 -16.71
C ARG A 203 -12.33 -7.64 -16.55
N ASN A 204 -13.63 -7.37 -16.68
CA ASN A 204 -14.65 -8.41 -16.64
C ASN A 204 -14.51 -9.41 -17.81
N ALA A 205 -14.16 -8.94 -19.00
CA ALA A 205 -13.86 -9.83 -20.13
C ALA A 205 -12.66 -10.76 -19.81
N GLN A 206 -11.60 -10.24 -19.19
CA GLN A 206 -10.47 -11.06 -18.74
C GLN A 206 -10.90 -12.12 -17.71
N GLY A 207 -11.69 -11.74 -16.70
CA GLY A 207 -12.25 -12.69 -15.73
C GLY A 207 -13.05 -13.80 -16.38
N ARG A 208 -13.97 -13.46 -17.30
CA ARG A 208 -14.79 -14.44 -18.04
C ARG A 208 -13.95 -15.37 -18.93
N MET A 209 -12.88 -14.89 -19.52
CA MET A 209 -11.97 -15.71 -20.32
C MET A 209 -11.26 -16.78 -19.50
N LEU A 210 -11.05 -16.52 -18.19
CA LEU A 210 -10.52 -17.50 -17.23
C LEU A 210 -11.60 -18.38 -16.60
N GLY A 211 -12.90 -18.15 -16.92
CA GLY A 211 -14.03 -18.94 -16.42
C GLY A 211 -14.68 -18.36 -15.17
N TYR A 212 -14.31 -17.16 -14.75
CA TYR A 212 -14.95 -16.43 -13.65
C TYR A 212 -16.19 -15.66 -14.14
N PRO A 213 -17.17 -15.38 -13.28
CA PRO A 213 -18.35 -14.60 -13.67
C PRO A 213 -18.00 -13.14 -14.00
N ASN A 214 -17.00 -12.57 -13.37
CA ASN A 214 -16.50 -11.21 -13.51
C ASN A 214 -15.02 -11.11 -13.11
N PHE A 215 -14.49 -9.90 -12.97
CA PHE A 215 -13.08 -9.66 -12.63
C PHE A 215 -12.70 -9.96 -11.18
N ILE A 216 -13.62 -9.99 -10.22
CA ILE A 216 -13.30 -9.94 -8.79
C ILE A 216 -12.32 -11.05 -8.39
N GLN A 217 -12.59 -12.30 -8.78
CA GLN A 217 -11.68 -13.40 -8.42
C GLN A 217 -10.32 -13.28 -9.12
N LEU A 218 -10.30 -12.89 -10.38
CA LEU A 218 -9.04 -12.62 -11.08
C LEU A 218 -8.25 -11.49 -10.41
N GLY A 219 -8.93 -10.42 -9.97
CA GLY A 219 -8.30 -9.33 -9.22
C GLY A 219 -7.68 -9.82 -7.92
N TYR A 220 -8.36 -10.70 -7.17
CA TYR A 220 -7.83 -11.31 -5.97
C TYR A 220 -6.60 -12.19 -6.25
N ASP A 221 -6.66 -13.01 -7.30
CA ASP A 221 -5.54 -13.85 -7.70
C ASP A 221 -4.31 -13.01 -8.11
N ARG A 222 -4.52 -11.90 -8.82
CA ARG A 222 -3.45 -10.94 -9.20
C ARG A 222 -2.81 -10.25 -8.00
N LEU A 223 -3.56 -10.05 -6.90
CA LEU A 223 -3.06 -9.50 -5.64
C LEU A 223 -2.44 -10.59 -4.74
N GLY A 224 -2.41 -11.85 -5.20
CA GLY A 224 -1.83 -12.96 -4.41
C GLY A 224 -2.64 -13.35 -3.18
N ARG A 225 -3.92 -12.95 -3.08
CA ARG A 225 -4.79 -13.31 -1.95
C ARG A 225 -4.97 -14.81 -1.88
N ASN A 226 -4.62 -15.42 -0.75
CA ASN A 226 -4.46 -16.87 -0.65
C ASN A 226 -5.29 -17.55 0.44
N CYS A 227 -5.95 -16.79 1.33
CA CYS A 227 -6.66 -17.36 2.49
C CYS A 227 -8.02 -16.75 2.79
N TYR A 228 -8.49 -15.82 1.97
CA TYR A 228 -9.83 -15.22 2.10
C TYR A 228 -10.38 -14.82 0.74
N GLY A 229 -11.70 -14.63 0.66
CA GLY A 229 -12.41 -14.29 -0.55
C GLY A 229 -13.48 -13.21 -0.34
N GLN A 230 -14.41 -13.10 -1.28
CA GLN A 230 -15.48 -12.10 -1.27
C GLN A 230 -16.35 -12.20 -0.01
N LYS A 231 -16.60 -13.41 0.50
CA LYS A 231 -17.44 -13.63 1.70
C LYS A 231 -16.79 -13.04 2.95
N GLU A 232 -15.51 -13.28 3.15
CA GLU A 232 -14.75 -12.79 4.29
C GLU A 232 -14.64 -11.27 4.23
N LEU A 233 -14.37 -10.69 3.05
CA LEU A 233 -14.32 -9.24 2.87
C LEU A 233 -15.68 -8.57 3.05
N ALA A 234 -16.78 -9.20 2.62
CA ALA A 234 -18.12 -8.69 2.89
C ALA A 234 -18.40 -8.67 4.41
N ALA A 235 -18.05 -9.75 5.13
CA ALA A 235 -18.17 -9.80 6.58
C ALA A 235 -17.34 -8.73 7.29
N PHE A 236 -16.12 -8.47 6.81
CA PHE A 236 -15.27 -7.40 7.32
C PHE A 236 -15.91 -6.02 7.12
N ARG A 237 -16.35 -5.72 5.88
CA ARG A 237 -17.02 -4.44 5.56
C ARG A 237 -18.28 -4.22 6.39
N ASP A 238 -19.07 -5.27 6.63
CA ASP A 238 -20.27 -5.19 7.45
C ASP A 238 -19.95 -4.89 8.92
N GLN A 239 -18.89 -5.51 9.49
CA GLN A 239 -18.42 -5.18 10.83
C GLN A 239 -17.95 -3.72 10.91
N ILE A 240 -17.17 -3.23 9.91
CA ILE A 240 -16.74 -1.82 9.88
C ILE A 240 -17.96 -0.89 9.89
N ALA A 241 -18.95 -1.14 9.03
CA ALA A 241 -20.14 -0.32 8.95
C ALA A 241 -20.96 -0.32 10.25
N ASN A 242 -21.06 -1.47 10.93
CA ASN A 242 -21.91 -1.63 12.10
C ASN A 242 -21.21 -1.31 13.43
N ASP A 243 -19.93 -1.62 13.56
CA ASP A 243 -19.21 -1.55 14.83
C ASP A 243 -18.19 -0.38 14.88
N LEU A 244 -17.56 0.03 13.76
CA LEU A 244 -16.55 1.10 13.76
C LEU A 244 -17.09 2.46 13.29
N VAL A 245 -17.94 2.51 12.28
CA VAL A 245 -18.54 3.76 11.77
C VAL A 245 -19.23 4.57 12.89
N PRO A 246 -20.00 3.96 13.84
CA PRO A 246 -20.55 4.71 14.96
C PRO A 246 -19.49 5.34 15.88
N VAL A 247 -18.37 4.67 16.10
CA VAL A 247 -17.24 5.21 16.89
C VAL A 247 -16.65 6.43 16.20
N ILE A 248 -16.41 6.32 14.89
CA ILE A 248 -15.85 7.42 14.10
C ILE A 248 -16.83 8.60 14.02
N ALA A 249 -18.13 8.35 13.98
CA ALA A 249 -19.13 9.42 14.04
C ALA A 249 -19.03 10.25 15.33
N GLU A 250 -18.73 9.61 16.49
CA GLU A 250 -18.44 10.32 17.75
C GLU A 250 -17.16 11.18 17.62
N VAL A 251 -16.10 10.64 16.99
CA VAL A 251 -14.85 11.36 16.74
C VAL A 251 -15.08 12.58 15.85
N LYS A 252 -15.84 12.42 14.77
CA LYS A 252 -16.17 13.50 13.84
C LYS A 252 -17.05 14.57 14.46
N GLU A 253 -17.96 14.19 15.34
CA GLU A 253 -18.73 15.16 16.11
C GLU A 253 -17.83 15.94 17.09
N ALA A 254 -16.85 15.29 17.72
CA ALA A 254 -15.84 15.98 18.54
C ALA A 254 -14.97 16.92 17.68
N GLN A 255 -14.53 16.49 16.49
CA GLN A 255 -13.81 17.34 15.53
C GLN A 255 -14.66 18.56 15.12
N ARG A 256 -15.93 18.34 14.76
CA ARG A 256 -16.87 19.42 14.38
C ARG A 256 -16.97 20.50 15.46
N LYS A 257 -17.13 20.08 16.72
CA LYS A 257 -17.18 21.01 17.87
C LYS A 257 -15.84 21.73 18.06
N ARG A 258 -14.72 20.99 18.03
CA ARG A 258 -13.37 21.50 18.20
C ARG A 258 -13.02 22.58 17.20
N ILE A 259 -13.40 22.43 15.92
CA ILE A 259 -13.15 23.44 14.89
C ILE A 259 -14.27 24.50 14.76
N GLY A 260 -15.32 24.41 15.58
CA GLY A 260 -16.36 25.43 15.72
C GLY A 260 -17.28 25.57 14.51
N VAL A 261 -17.59 24.47 13.79
CA VAL A 261 -18.47 24.53 12.61
C VAL A 261 -19.84 23.91 12.92
N ASP A 262 -20.86 24.37 12.22
CA ASP A 262 -22.24 23.90 12.33
C ASP A 262 -22.44 22.50 11.74
N ARG A 263 -21.72 22.19 10.64
CA ARG A 263 -21.73 20.94 9.90
C ARG A 263 -20.38 20.70 9.27
N LEU A 264 -19.94 19.44 9.22
CA LEU A 264 -18.74 19.04 8.49
C LEU A 264 -19.04 18.89 6.99
N TYR A 265 -18.31 19.62 6.19
CA TYR A 265 -18.22 19.40 4.75
C TYR A 265 -16.93 18.69 4.40
N ILE A 266 -16.83 18.13 3.21
CA ILE A 266 -15.61 17.44 2.75
C ILE A 266 -14.36 18.33 2.88
N TYR A 267 -14.48 19.64 2.75
CA TYR A 267 -13.38 20.58 2.93
C TYR A 267 -13.01 20.85 4.41
N ASP A 268 -13.78 20.32 5.36
CA ASP A 268 -13.45 20.38 6.79
C ASP A 268 -12.83 19.07 7.29
N ASP A 269 -12.93 17.98 6.51
CA ASP A 269 -12.60 16.62 6.94
C ASP A 269 -11.16 16.45 7.43
N LYS A 270 -10.20 17.06 6.74
CA LYS A 270 -8.77 17.01 7.09
C LYS A 270 -8.30 18.16 7.98
N PHE A 271 -9.17 19.11 8.33
CA PHE A 271 -8.86 20.20 9.24
C PHE A 271 -9.29 19.87 10.66
N ARG A 272 -8.34 19.57 11.55
CA ARG A 272 -8.63 18.97 12.85
C ARG A 272 -8.59 19.95 14.02
N PHE A 273 -7.81 21.02 13.92
CA PHE A 273 -7.59 21.97 15.03
C PHE A 273 -7.73 23.42 14.56
N PRO A 274 -8.38 24.30 15.36
CA PRO A 274 -8.66 25.68 14.95
C PRO A 274 -7.38 26.52 14.72
N ASP A 275 -6.28 26.19 15.39
CA ASP A 275 -4.97 26.82 15.25
C ASP A 275 -4.06 26.14 14.19
N GLY A 276 -4.62 25.24 13.38
CA GLY A 276 -3.92 24.45 12.36
C GLY A 276 -3.53 23.04 12.82
N ASN A 277 -3.32 22.15 11.86
CA ASN A 277 -2.86 20.79 12.15
C ASN A 277 -1.40 20.80 12.68
N PRO A 278 -0.98 19.77 13.45
CA PRO A 278 0.39 19.68 13.95
C PRO A 278 1.39 19.55 12.80
N ALA A 279 2.58 20.11 13.00
CA ALA A 279 3.70 19.97 12.08
C ALA A 279 4.97 19.62 12.89
N PRO A 280 5.90 18.84 12.32
CA PRO A 280 7.15 18.54 12.99
C PRO A 280 8.00 19.81 13.14
N GLU A 281 8.83 19.81 14.20
CA GLU A 281 9.79 20.87 14.47
C GLU A 281 11.13 20.57 13.78
N GLY A 282 11.81 21.59 13.29
CA GLY A 282 13.15 21.46 12.71
C GLY A 282 13.19 21.27 11.19
N THR A 283 14.40 21.04 10.70
CA THR A 283 14.69 20.74 9.29
C THR A 283 14.48 19.26 8.97
N ALA A 284 14.46 18.90 7.69
CA ALA A 284 14.36 17.51 7.27
C ALA A 284 15.51 16.64 7.82
N GLU A 285 16.73 17.21 7.92
CA GLU A 285 17.88 16.54 8.52
C GLU A 285 17.71 16.32 10.03
N GLU A 286 17.09 17.26 10.75
CA GLU A 286 16.78 17.12 12.17
C GLU A 286 15.69 16.07 12.39
N ILE A 287 14.67 16.00 11.51
CA ILE A 287 13.65 14.95 11.51
C ILE A 287 14.30 13.57 11.30
N LEU A 288 15.23 13.46 10.35
CA LEU A 288 15.98 12.22 10.12
C LEU A 288 16.83 11.81 11.33
N ALA A 289 17.51 12.77 11.96
CA ALA A 289 18.30 12.50 13.16
C ALA A 289 17.41 12.06 14.34
N ALA A 290 16.24 12.68 14.50
CA ALA A 290 15.23 12.26 15.48
C ALA A 290 14.71 10.84 15.20
N GLY A 291 14.45 10.51 13.93
CA GLY A 291 14.05 9.17 13.47
C GLY A 291 15.12 8.11 13.75
N ARG A 292 16.39 8.40 13.47
CA ARG A 292 17.50 7.50 13.82
C ARG A 292 17.53 7.23 15.30
N ARG A 293 17.52 8.28 16.13
CA ARG A 293 17.50 8.16 17.58
C ARG A 293 16.32 7.35 18.09
N MET A 294 15.13 7.57 17.55
CA MET A 294 13.92 6.83 17.88
C MET A 294 14.13 5.32 17.71
N TYR A 295 14.62 4.88 16.55
CA TYR A 295 14.85 3.46 16.27
C TYR A 295 16.04 2.88 17.05
N GLU A 296 17.06 3.67 17.38
CA GLU A 296 18.15 3.25 18.27
C GLU A 296 17.66 2.97 19.71
N GLU A 297 16.62 3.67 20.16
CA GLU A 297 16.05 3.55 21.49
C GLU A 297 14.86 2.56 21.56
N LEU A 298 14.20 2.26 20.45
CA LEU A 298 12.99 1.42 20.40
C LEU A 298 13.27 -0.03 20.80
N SER A 299 14.26 -0.65 20.18
CA SER A 299 14.72 -2.01 20.53
C SER A 299 16.14 -2.28 20.01
N PRO A 300 16.80 -3.36 20.49
CA PRO A 300 18.09 -3.79 19.93
C PRO A 300 18.02 -4.12 18.43
N GLU A 301 16.91 -4.73 17.99
CA GLU A 301 16.69 -5.14 16.59
C GLU A 301 16.53 -3.93 15.67
N THR A 302 15.78 -2.92 16.12
CA THR A 302 15.60 -1.68 15.33
C THR A 302 16.85 -0.83 15.36
N LYS A 303 17.66 -0.89 16.43
CA LYS A 303 18.96 -0.23 16.47
C LYS A 303 19.91 -0.81 15.43
N GLU A 304 20.06 -2.13 15.39
CA GLU A 304 20.88 -2.81 14.38
C GLU A 304 20.45 -2.43 12.96
N PHE A 305 19.16 -2.48 12.71
CA PHE A 305 18.55 -2.13 11.42
C PHE A 305 18.81 -0.68 11.01
N ILE A 306 18.54 0.29 11.90
CA ILE A 306 18.66 1.71 11.55
C ILE A 306 20.14 2.12 11.36
N ASP A 307 21.05 1.60 12.18
CA ASP A 307 22.48 1.79 12.01
C ASP A 307 22.93 1.24 10.64
N PHE A 308 22.45 0.04 10.25
CA PHE A 308 22.71 -0.53 8.93
C PHE A 308 22.22 0.36 7.78
N LEU A 309 21.02 0.93 7.89
CA LEU A 309 20.47 1.83 6.85
C LEU A 309 21.35 3.09 6.69
N TYR A 310 21.68 3.76 7.79
CA TYR A 310 22.47 5.00 7.75
C TYR A 310 23.92 4.76 7.31
N ASP A 311 24.56 3.73 7.83
CA ASP A 311 25.95 3.40 7.49
C ASP A 311 26.13 3.00 6.02
N ASN A 312 25.05 2.50 5.40
CA ASN A 312 25.04 2.04 4.01
C ASN A 312 24.28 2.97 3.04
N GLU A 313 23.92 4.20 3.47
CA GLU A 313 23.26 5.21 2.59
C GLU A 313 21.95 4.68 1.96
N LEU A 314 21.13 3.93 2.73
CA LEU A 314 19.94 3.23 2.22
C LEU A 314 18.64 4.04 2.38
N LEU A 315 18.76 5.37 2.50
CA LEU A 315 17.64 6.31 2.57
C LEU A 315 17.88 7.47 1.60
N ASP A 316 16.90 7.76 0.77
CA ASP A 316 16.83 9.00 -0.01
C ASP A 316 15.43 9.61 0.18
N VAL A 317 15.30 10.51 1.16
CA VAL A 317 14.00 11.06 1.58
C VAL A 317 13.85 12.56 1.34
N LEU A 318 14.95 13.28 1.01
CA LEU A 318 14.89 14.72 0.77
C LEU A 318 14.33 15.04 -0.61
N SER A 319 13.37 15.95 -0.66
CA SER A 319 12.79 16.43 -1.92
C SER A 319 13.78 17.31 -2.68
N ARG A 320 13.89 17.15 -4.00
CA ARG A 320 14.71 17.96 -4.88
C ARG A 320 14.23 17.93 -6.33
N GLU A 321 14.68 18.88 -7.12
CA GLU A 321 14.39 18.93 -8.55
C GLU A 321 14.95 17.70 -9.29
N GLY A 322 14.13 17.13 -10.17
CA GLY A 322 14.48 15.92 -10.94
C GLY A 322 14.20 14.60 -10.24
N LYS A 323 13.82 14.63 -8.95
CA LYS A 323 13.42 13.44 -8.20
C LYS A 323 11.98 13.04 -8.51
N ALA A 324 11.69 11.75 -8.65
CA ALA A 324 10.34 11.25 -8.85
C ALA A 324 9.45 11.55 -7.62
N PRO A 325 8.15 11.84 -7.81
CA PRO A 325 7.21 12.03 -6.70
C PRO A 325 6.88 10.70 -6.00
N GLY A 326 6.33 10.81 -4.78
CA GLY A 326 5.88 9.66 -3.98
C GLY A 326 6.92 9.18 -2.98
N GLY A 327 6.63 8.00 -2.39
CA GLY A 327 7.48 7.28 -1.44
C GLY A 327 7.30 5.78 -1.66
N TYR A 328 8.33 5.01 -1.37
CA TYR A 328 8.29 3.54 -1.40
C TYR A 328 9.46 2.95 -0.62
N CYS A 329 9.31 1.70 -0.21
CA CYS A 329 10.40 0.84 0.22
C CYS A 329 10.63 -0.26 -0.84
N THR A 330 11.90 -0.56 -1.12
CA THR A 330 12.31 -1.69 -1.97
C THR A 330 13.46 -2.45 -1.34
N MET A 331 13.87 -3.56 -1.96
CA MET A 331 15.00 -4.36 -1.50
C MET A 331 16.00 -4.64 -2.61
N PHE A 332 17.27 -4.61 -2.25
CA PHE A 332 18.40 -5.08 -3.06
C PHE A 332 18.81 -6.44 -2.50
N GLU A 333 18.12 -7.47 -2.94
CA GLU A 333 18.13 -8.79 -2.30
C GLU A 333 19.52 -9.43 -2.26
N LYS A 334 20.28 -9.34 -3.36
CA LYS A 334 21.69 -9.78 -3.44
C LYS A 334 22.58 -9.14 -2.37
N TYR A 335 22.28 -7.91 -1.97
CA TYR A 335 23.04 -7.16 -0.96
C TYR A 335 22.41 -7.20 0.42
N LYS A 336 21.29 -7.92 0.58
CA LYS A 336 20.48 -7.98 1.81
C LYS A 336 20.18 -6.60 2.37
N ALA A 337 19.88 -5.65 1.50
CA ALA A 337 19.71 -4.25 1.82
C ALA A 337 18.32 -3.75 1.40
N PRO A 338 17.46 -3.30 2.33
CA PRO A 338 16.28 -2.53 1.99
C PRO A 338 16.66 -1.10 1.63
N PHE A 339 15.80 -0.39 0.91
CA PHE A 339 16.02 1.01 0.53
C PHE A 339 14.73 1.80 0.65
N ILE A 340 14.79 2.97 1.32
CA ILE A 340 13.68 3.88 1.52
C ILE A 340 13.83 5.10 0.62
N PHE A 341 12.80 5.36 -0.18
CA PHE A 341 12.67 6.55 -1.01
C PHE A 341 11.46 7.37 -0.55
N SER A 342 11.60 8.69 -0.45
CA SER A 342 10.49 9.59 -0.11
C SER A 342 10.76 11.02 -0.60
N ASN A 343 9.84 11.96 -0.31
CA ASN A 343 9.93 13.37 -0.67
C ASN A 343 9.44 14.23 0.49
N PHE A 344 10.29 14.47 1.49
CA PHE A 344 9.95 15.30 2.65
C PHE A 344 9.60 16.72 2.25
N ASN A 345 8.55 17.25 2.87
CA ASN A 345 7.95 18.56 2.56
C ASN A 345 7.65 19.44 3.79
N GLY A 346 8.06 19.03 5.00
CA GLY A 346 7.89 19.76 6.25
C GLY A 346 6.52 19.59 6.91
N THR A 347 5.74 18.61 6.51
CA THR A 347 4.44 18.29 7.14
C THR A 347 4.53 17.08 8.06
N ALA A 348 3.48 16.83 8.87
CA ALA A 348 3.39 15.62 9.68
C ALA A 348 3.57 14.35 8.85
N GLY A 349 3.15 14.36 7.59
CA GLY A 349 3.33 13.27 6.65
C GLY A 349 4.79 12.83 6.45
N ASP A 350 5.78 13.66 6.73
CA ASP A 350 7.20 13.25 6.67
C ASP A 350 7.53 12.24 7.78
N VAL A 351 6.94 12.42 8.96
CA VAL A 351 7.10 11.48 10.09
C VAL A 351 6.29 10.21 9.85
N ASP A 352 5.05 10.36 9.35
CA ASP A 352 4.19 9.21 9.01
C ASP A 352 4.88 8.32 7.97
N VAL A 353 5.40 8.89 6.87
CA VAL A 353 6.13 8.13 5.84
C VAL A 353 7.43 7.54 6.39
N LEU A 354 8.17 8.27 7.24
CA LEU A 354 9.40 7.74 7.82
C LEU A 354 9.13 6.48 8.66
N THR A 355 8.09 6.48 9.49
CA THR A 355 7.74 5.34 10.34
C THR A 355 7.12 4.20 9.53
N HIS A 356 6.29 4.52 8.53
CA HIS A 356 5.68 3.57 7.62
C HIS A 356 6.71 2.81 6.78
N GLU A 357 7.51 3.54 6.00
CA GLU A 357 8.52 2.93 5.11
C GLU A 357 9.61 2.20 5.90
N ALA A 358 9.96 2.70 7.10
CA ALA A 358 10.88 1.98 7.97
C ALA A 358 10.28 0.66 8.50
N GLY A 359 8.96 0.56 8.67
CA GLY A 359 8.28 -0.69 9.00
C GLY A 359 8.46 -1.75 7.91
N HIS A 360 8.25 -1.38 6.64
CA HIS A 360 8.55 -2.25 5.49
C HIS A 360 10.04 -2.60 5.42
N ALA A 361 10.92 -1.61 5.51
CA ALA A 361 12.36 -1.81 5.43
C ALA A 361 12.89 -2.72 6.54
N PHE A 362 12.37 -2.59 7.75
CA PHE A 362 12.69 -3.46 8.89
C PHE A 362 12.28 -4.91 8.61
N ALA A 363 11.07 -5.14 8.10
CA ALA A 363 10.61 -6.46 7.75
C ALA A 363 11.46 -7.09 6.63
N PHE A 364 11.78 -6.35 5.57
CA PHE A 364 12.68 -6.83 4.50
C PHE A 364 14.10 -7.10 5.01
N TYR A 365 14.64 -6.24 5.87
CA TYR A 365 15.94 -6.46 6.50
C TYR A 365 15.96 -7.78 7.28
N ARG A 366 14.94 -8.02 8.11
CA ARG A 366 14.79 -9.25 8.89
C ARG A 366 14.67 -10.48 7.99
N ALA A 367 13.80 -10.44 6.99
CA ALA A 367 13.56 -11.54 6.06
C ALA A 367 14.81 -11.91 5.25
N MET A 368 15.53 -10.92 4.73
CA MET A 368 16.76 -11.14 3.95
C MET A 368 17.94 -11.66 4.80
N ASN A 369 17.94 -11.40 6.12
CA ASN A 369 18.97 -11.87 7.04
C ASN A 369 18.57 -13.14 7.81
N SER A 370 17.45 -13.76 7.44
CA SER A 370 16.96 -15.05 7.96
C SER A 370 17.22 -16.19 6.96
N ASP A 371 16.81 -17.40 7.34
CA ASP A 371 16.84 -18.60 6.48
C ASP A 371 15.59 -18.72 5.58
N ILE A 372 14.73 -17.68 5.52
CA ILE A 372 13.54 -17.68 4.67
C ILE A 372 13.96 -17.69 3.20
N TYR A 373 13.38 -18.63 2.46
CA TYR A 373 13.62 -18.79 1.03
C TYR A 373 13.25 -17.51 0.25
N PRO A 374 14.03 -17.08 -0.75
CA PRO A 374 13.82 -15.81 -1.44
C PRO A 374 12.38 -15.56 -1.87
N ASP A 375 11.72 -16.51 -2.52
CA ASP A 375 10.33 -16.39 -2.99
C ASP A 375 9.29 -16.21 -1.86
N LEU A 376 9.69 -16.42 -0.60
CA LEU A 376 8.85 -16.29 0.59
C LEU A 376 9.25 -15.12 1.51
N ARG A 377 10.20 -14.28 1.10
CA ARG A 377 10.62 -13.10 1.89
C ARG A 377 9.59 -11.99 1.87
N GLU A 378 8.81 -11.91 0.82
CA GLU A 378 7.72 -10.96 0.69
C GLU A 378 6.37 -11.66 0.91
N PRO A 379 5.63 -11.30 1.98
CA PRO A 379 4.30 -11.84 2.25
C PRO A 379 3.24 -11.19 1.35
N THR A 380 1.96 -11.50 1.61
CA THR A 380 0.85 -10.80 0.95
C THR A 380 0.79 -9.32 1.36
N ILE A 381 0.16 -8.50 0.53
CA ILE A 381 0.14 -7.04 0.67
C ILE A 381 -0.38 -6.61 2.04
N GLU A 382 -1.49 -7.17 2.50
CA GLU A 382 -2.06 -6.86 3.81
C GLU A 382 -1.10 -7.20 4.97
N ALA A 383 -0.27 -8.23 4.83
CA ALA A 383 0.75 -8.55 5.82
C ALA A 383 1.92 -7.55 5.76
N CYS A 384 2.33 -7.12 4.56
CA CYS A 384 3.32 -6.04 4.40
C CYS A 384 2.83 -4.75 5.07
N GLU A 385 1.56 -4.39 4.87
CA GLU A 385 1.00 -3.19 5.47
C GLU A 385 0.79 -3.33 7.00
N CYS A 386 0.66 -4.54 7.53
CA CYS A 386 0.73 -4.75 8.98
C CYS A 386 2.10 -4.37 9.55
N HIS A 387 3.19 -4.61 8.80
CA HIS A 387 4.53 -4.24 9.23
C HIS A 387 4.67 -2.71 9.34
N SER A 388 4.26 -1.98 8.32
CA SER A 388 4.35 -0.52 8.24
C SER A 388 3.43 0.18 9.24
N MET A 389 2.13 -0.10 9.19
CA MET A 389 1.12 0.57 10.01
C MET A 389 1.26 0.26 11.51
N SER A 390 1.71 -0.96 11.88
CA SER A 390 2.00 -1.27 13.28
C SER A 390 3.22 -0.49 13.79
N MET A 391 4.24 -0.30 12.96
CA MET A 391 5.44 0.46 13.33
C MET A 391 5.10 1.92 13.62
N GLU A 392 4.20 2.55 12.86
CA GLU A 392 3.71 3.90 13.12
C GLU A 392 3.21 4.06 14.55
N PHE A 393 2.41 3.12 15.04
CA PHE A 393 1.87 3.13 16.40
C PHE A 393 2.89 2.73 17.47
N LEU A 394 3.77 1.77 17.19
CA LEU A 394 4.80 1.33 18.12
C LEU A 394 5.86 2.40 18.42
N THR A 395 5.98 3.39 17.55
CA THR A 395 6.87 4.55 17.73
C THR A 395 6.27 5.70 18.53
N GLN A 396 5.01 5.59 18.99
CA GLN A 396 4.24 6.67 19.65
C GLN A 396 4.99 7.38 20.79
N ASP A 397 5.68 6.67 21.69
CA ASP A 397 6.41 7.27 22.83
C ASP A 397 7.55 8.21 22.42
N TYR A 398 7.95 8.14 21.14
CA TYR A 398 9.05 8.91 20.56
C TYR A 398 8.58 10.08 19.70
N HIS A 399 7.28 10.25 19.46
CA HIS A 399 6.72 11.36 18.67
C HIS A 399 7.15 12.74 19.23
N LYS A 400 7.43 12.82 20.52
CA LYS A 400 8.00 14.02 21.17
C LYS A 400 9.32 14.50 20.58
N TYR A 401 10.07 13.63 19.89
CA TYR A 401 11.31 14.00 19.22
C TYR A 401 11.07 14.80 17.94
N PHE A 402 9.87 14.70 17.39
CA PHE A 402 9.46 15.37 16.16
C PHE A 402 8.54 16.57 16.41
N PHE A 403 7.63 16.45 17.39
CA PHE A 403 6.54 17.41 17.57
C PHE A 403 6.63 18.25 18.85
N GLY A 404 7.60 18.02 19.73
CA GLY A 404 7.81 18.81 20.93
C GLY A 404 6.52 19.04 21.73
N ALA A 405 6.12 20.31 21.87
CA ALA A 405 4.88 20.68 22.56
C ALA A 405 3.59 20.26 21.83
N GLN A 406 3.66 19.95 20.55
CA GLN A 406 2.51 19.52 19.75
C GLN A 406 2.31 18.00 19.72
N THR A 407 3.10 17.20 20.49
CA THR A 407 3.05 15.74 20.48
C THR A 407 1.65 15.19 20.71
N ALA A 408 0.95 15.61 21.77
CA ALA A 408 -0.42 15.12 22.06
C ALA A 408 -1.42 15.48 20.93
N LYS A 409 -1.23 16.63 20.29
CA LYS A 409 -2.03 17.06 19.15
C LYS A 409 -1.78 16.20 17.91
N TYR A 410 -0.52 15.82 17.67
CA TYR A 410 -0.17 14.90 16.59
C TYR A 410 -0.70 13.50 16.84
N GLU A 411 -0.53 12.94 18.04
CA GLU A 411 -1.02 11.60 18.39
C GLU A 411 -2.53 11.48 18.21
N LEU A 412 -3.28 12.52 18.62
CA LEU A 412 -4.72 12.55 18.38
C LEU A 412 -5.05 12.62 16.88
N ALA A 413 -4.36 13.48 16.11
CA ALA A 413 -4.57 13.61 14.68
C ALA A 413 -4.25 12.30 13.94
N HIS A 414 -3.14 11.64 14.26
CA HIS A 414 -2.71 10.38 13.67
C HIS A 414 -3.72 9.25 13.96
N CYS A 415 -4.18 9.13 15.21
CA CYS A 415 -5.23 8.17 15.58
C CYS A 415 -6.54 8.43 14.81
N GLU A 416 -7.01 9.70 14.76
CA GLU A 416 -8.21 10.08 14.03
C GLU A 416 -8.06 9.81 12.52
N ASP A 417 -6.90 10.09 11.90
CA ASP A 417 -6.65 9.84 10.47
C ASP A 417 -6.63 8.34 10.15
N SER A 418 -5.98 7.53 10.98
CA SER A 418 -5.93 6.08 10.83
C SER A 418 -7.32 5.44 10.95
N LEU A 419 -8.16 5.95 11.86
CA LEU A 419 -9.55 5.51 12.01
C LEU A 419 -10.42 5.89 10.81
N ASP A 420 -10.33 7.15 10.35
CA ASP A 420 -11.11 7.67 9.21
C ASP A 420 -10.81 6.91 7.92
N PHE A 421 -9.58 6.40 7.79
CA PHE A 421 -9.14 5.67 6.62
C PHE A 421 -9.89 4.36 6.41
N ILE A 422 -10.19 3.60 7.49
CA ILE A 422 -10.77 2.26 7.39
C ILE A 422 -12.15 2.24 6.71
N PRO A 423 -13.17 3.01 7.15
CA PRO A 423 -14.45 3.01 6.45
C PRO A 423 -14.35 3.58 5.03
N TYR A 424 -13.44 4.54 4.77
CA TYR A 424 -13.19 5.03 3.42
C TYR A 424 -12.62 3.94 2.51
N GLY A 425 -11.64 3.17 3.00
CA GLY A 425 -11.07 2.06 2.24
C GLY A 425 -12.09 0.94 1.98
N CYS A 426 -12.94 0.61 2.96
CA CYS A 426 -14.06 -0.32 2.78
C CYS A 426 -15.05 0.18 1.72
N MET A 427 -15.33 1.47 1.71
CA MET A 427 -16.18 2.11 0.69
C MET A 427 -15.60 1.99 -0.72
N VAL A 428 -14.29 2.22 -0.86
CA VAL A 428 -13.56 2.07 -2.13
C VAL A 428 -13.62 0.62 -2.62
N ASP A 429 -13.48 -0.34 -1.73
CA ASP A 429 -13.53 -1.76 -2.06
C ASP A 429 -14.95 -2.21 -2.45
N GLU A 430 -15.98 -1.89 -1.65
CA GLU A 430 -17.37 -2.24 -1.94
C GLU A 430 -17.84 -1.61 -3.26
N PHE A 431 -17.43 -0.37 -3.54
CA PHE A 431 -17.72 0.29 -4.81
C PHE A 431 -17.18 -0.54 -5.99
N GLN A 432 -15.94 -0.97 -5.95
CA GLN A 432 -15.34 -1.74 -7.04
C GLN A 432 -16.02 -3.10 -7.23
N HIS A 433 -16.40 -3.80 -6.16
CA HIS A 433 -17.19 -5.02 -6.27
C HIS A 433 -18.50 -4.77 -7.00
N LEU A 434 -19.26 -3.75 -6.60
CA LEU A 434 -20.52 -3.38 -7.23
C LEU A 434 -20.35 -2.99 -8.71
N MET A 435 -19.22 -2.37 -9.08
CA MET A 435 -18.93 -2.03 -10.49
C MET A 435 -18.67 -3.27 -11.33
N TYR A 436 -17.89 -4.25 -10.83
CA TYR A 436 -17.61 -5.49 -11.55
C TYR A 436 -18.82 -6.45 -11.59
N GLU A 437 -19.68 -6.40 -10.60
CA GLU A 437 -20.95 -7.15 -10.59
C GLU A 437 -22.00 -6.55 -11.53
N ASN A 438 -21.93 -5.24 -11.82
CA ASN A 438 -22.90 -4.48 -12.58
C ASN A 438 -22.20 -3.61 -13.66
N GLU A 439 -21.54 -4.25 -14.62
CA GLU A 439 -20.67 -3.59 -15.60
C GLU A 439 -21.38 -2.56 -16.50
N ASP A 440 -22.69 -2.73 -16.72
CA ASP A 440 -23.50 -1.89 -17.62
C ASP A 440 -24.03 -0.60 -16.96
N LEU A 441 -23.68 -0.32 -15.69
CA LEU A 441 -24.07 0.93 -15.03
C LEU A 441 -23.52 2.15 -15.80
N THR A 442 -24.38 3.11 -16.06
CA THR A 442 -24.00 4.41 -16.59
C THR A 442 -23.13 5.19 -15.60
N PRO A 443 -22.34 6.19 -16.04
CA PRO A 443 -21.55 7.03 -15.13
C PRO A 443 -22.37 7.66 -14.00
N ASP A 444 -23.58 8.16 -14.29
CA ASP A 444 -24.43 8.77 -13.28
C ASP A 444 -24.97 7.73 -12.26
N GLU A 445 -25.26 6.51 -12.70
CA GLU A 445 -25.63 5.42 -11.79
C GLU A 445 -24.45 5.01 -10.91
N ARG A 446 -23.22 4.98 -11.43
CA ARG A 446 -22.00 4.75 -10.64
C ARG A 446 -21.82 5.83 -9.56
N HIS A 447 -22.06 7.10 -9.88
CA HIS A 447 -22.07 8.19 -8.88
C HIS A 447 -23.17 7.98 -7.82
N GLY A 448 -24.35 7.49 -8.22
CA GLY A 448 -25.42 7.13 -7.29
C GLY A 448 -25.08 5.95 -6.37
N VAL A 449 -24.27 4.99 -6.83
CA VAL A 449 -23.73 3.92 -5.97
C VAL A 449 -22.77 4.53 -4.95
N TRP A 450 -21.83 5.39 -5.39
CA TRP A 450 -20.89 6.05 -4.49
C TRP A 450 -21.60 6.89 -3.43
N GLU A 451 -22.67 7.62 -3.79
CA GLU A 451 -23.50 8.37 -2.84
C GLU A 451 -24.08 7.49 -1.72
N LYS A 452 -24.60 6.30 -2.08
CA LYS A 452 -25.15 5.37 -1.09
C LYS A 452 -24.06 4.86 -0.15
N LEU A 453 -22.88 4.58 -0.68
CA LEU A 453 -21.74 4.13 0.11
C LEU A 453 -21.17 5.25 1.01
N GLU A 454 -21.12 6.51 0.55
CA GLU A 454 -20.79 7.64 1.41
C GLU A 454 -21.71 7.74 2.61
N LYS A 455 -23.02 7.59 2.40
CA LYS A 455 -24.01 7.60 3.48
C LYS A 455 -23.87 6.40 4.42
N LYS A 456 -23.41 5.25 3.94
CA LYS A 456 -23.16 4.04 4.73
C LYS A 456 -21.90 4.18 5.60
N TYR A 457 -20.79 4.65 5.01
CA TYR A 457 -19.48 4.60 5.64
C TYR A 457 -19.01 5.93 6.24
N ARG A 458 -19.46 7.09 5.71
CA ARG A 458 -19.08 8.42 6.19
C ARG A 458 -20.27 9.36 6.34
N PRO A 459 -21.32 8.99 7.12
CA PRO A 459 -22.58 9.73 7.19
C PRO A 459 -22.45 11.15 7.76
N TRP A 460 -21.32 11.50 8.34
CA TRP A 460 -21.03 12.81 8.94
C TRP A 460 -20.62 13.88 7.93
N LEU A 461 -20.23 13.49 6.70
CA LEU A 461 -19.74 14.43 5.69
C LEU A 461 -20.84 14.91 4.75
N SER A 462 -20.81 16.22 4.43
CA SER A 462 -21.61 16.81 3.38
C SER A 462 -20.75 17.17 2.17
N MET A 463 -21.30 16.87 0.99
CA MET A 463 -20.73 17.24 -0.31
C MET A 463 -21.50 18.40 -0.96
N ASP A 464 -22.50 18.98 -0.25
CA ASP A 464 -23.47 19.91 -0.82
C ASP A 464 -22.83 21.19 -1.38
N GLY A 465 -23.25 21.58 -2.55
CA GLY A 465 -22.88 22.86 -3.18
C GLY A 465 -21.46 22.91 -3.76
N LEU A 466 -20.78 21.76 -3.87
CA LEU A 466 -19.45 21.67 -4.48
C LEU A 466 -19.53 21.02 -5.87
N PRO A 467 -18.83 21.55 -6.91
CA PRO A 467 -18.68 20.87 -8.18
C PRO A 467 -17.97 19.52 -7.95
N PHE A 468 -18.21 18.51 -8.82
CA PHE A 468 -17.63 17.17 -8.71
C PHE A 468 -18.07 16.42 -7.44
N TYR A 469 -17.79 16.94 -6.25
CA TYR A 469 -18.15 16.33 -4.96
C TYR A 469 -19.66 16.22 -4.76
N GLY A 470 -20.42 17.26 -5.06
CA GLY A 470 -21.89 17.28 -4.92
C GLY A 470 -22.63 16.33 -5.87
N ARG A 471 -21.95 15.81 -6.91
CA ARG A 471 -22.42 14.72 -7.77
C ARG A 471 -21.95 13.34 -7.31
N TYR A 472 -21.20 13.27 -6.20
CA TYR A 472 -20.57 12.06 -5.72
C TYR A 472 -19.65 11.38 -6.76
N ALA A 473 -19.02 12.18 -7.61
CA ALA A 473 -18.07 11.71 -8.64
C ALA A 473 -16.64 11.59 -8.12
N HIS A 474 -16.39 11.99 -6.89
CA HIS A 474 -15.04 12.13 -6.35
C HIS A 474 -14.30 10.81 -6.08
N TRP A 475 -14.87 9.65 -6.33
CA TRP A 475 -14.14 8.40 -6.47
C TRP A 475 -13.12 8.44 -7.62
N GLN A 476 -13.38 9.27 -8.64
CA GLN A 476 -12.52 9.39 -9.83
C GLN A 476 -11.14 10.01 -9.55
N TRP A 477 -10.99 10.74 -8.43
CA TRP A 477 -9.69 11.25 -8.04
C TRP A 477 -8.79 10.20 -7.36
N LYS A 478 -9.33 9.02 -7.03
CA LYS A 478 -8.60 7.92 -6.39
C LYS A 478 -7.91 7.05 -7.45
N PRO A 479 -6.57 7.20 -7.65
CA PRO A 479 -5.86 6.45 -8.68
C PRO A 479 -6.01 4.93 -8.54
N HIS A 480 -6.05 4.40 -7.33
CA HIS A 480 -6.15 2.96 -7.06
C HIS A 480 -7.36 2.30 -7.74
N ILE A 481 -8.50 2.99 -7.86
CA ILE A 481 -9.70 2.47 -8.54
C ILE A 481 -9.42 2.19 -10.02
N TYR A 482 -8.58 3.01 -10.66
CA TYR A 482 -8.20 2.87 -12.06
C TYR A 482 -7.00 1.95 -12.26
N LEU A 483 -5.98 2.06 -11.39
CA LEU A 483 -4.66 1.48 -11.61
C LEU A 483 -4.47 0.14 -10.89
N ASN A 484 -4.95 0.04 -9.66
CA ASN A 484 -4.72 -1.10 -8.76
C ASN A 484 -6.05 -1.61 -8.19
N PRO A 485 -6.89 -2.25 -9.03
CA PRO A 485 -8.24 -2.62 -8.63
C PRO A 485 -8.23 -3.62 -7.47
N LEU A 486 -9.18 -3.40 -6.52
CA LEU A 486 -9.42 -4.24 -5.34
C LEU A 486 -8.29 -4.26 -4.30
N TYR A 487 -7.21 -3.49 -4.49
CA TYR A 487 -6.07 -3.41 -3.59
C TYR A 487 -6.40 -2.74 -2.25
N TYR A 488 -7.27 -1.72 -2.26
CA TYR A 488 -7.39 -0.73 -1.20
C TYR A 488 -7.85 -1.28 0.15
N ILE A 489 -8.56 -2.42 0.16
CA ILE A 489 -9.04 -3.09 1.37
C ILE A 489 -7.89 -3.68 2.20
N ASP A 490 -6.74 -3.98 1.59
CA ASP A 490 -5.60 -4.58 2.26
C ASP A 490 -5.04 -3.63 3.34
N TYR A 491 -5.02 -2.32 3.07
CA TYR A 491 -4.74 -1.29 4.09
C TYR A 491 -5.73 -1.31 5.26
N CYS A 492 -7.01 -1.57 4.99
CA CYS A 492 -8.03 -1.58 6.05
C CYS A 492 -7.86 -2.78 6.99
N MET A 493 -7.55 -3.95 6.42
CA MET A 493 -7.27 -5.15 7.21
C MET A 493 -5.97 -4.97 8.01
N ALA A 494 -4.93 -4.45 7.39
CA ALA A 494 -3.67 -4.14 8.05
C ALA A 494 -3.84 -3.12 9.18
N GLY A 495 -4.57 -2.02 8.94
CA GLY A 495 -4.89 -1.03 9.98
C GLY A 495 -5.63 -1.64 11.18
N THR A 496 -6.52 -2.60 10.92
CA THR A 496 -7.19 -3.36 11.97
C THR A 496 -6.22 -4.18 12.82
N VAL A 497 -5.23 -4.81 12.20
CA VAL A 497 -4.15 -5.53 12.93
C VAL A 497 -3.26 -4.54 13.67
N ALA A 498 -2.87 -3.43 13.05
CA ALA A 498 -2.07 -2.39 13.69
C ALA A 498 -2.75 -1.82 14.94
N PHE A 499 -4.07 -1.61 14.91
CA PHE A 499 -4.82 -1.20 16.09
C PHE A 499 -4.84 -2.25 17.20
N GLN A 500 -4.85 -3.56 16.88
CA GLN A 500 -4.69 -4.60 17.91
C GLN A 500 -3.32 -4.54 18.57
N VAL A 501 -2.26 -4.40 17.78
CA VAL A 501 -0.88 -4.24 18.28
C VAL A 501 -0.78 -2.97 19.13
N TRP A 502 -1.34 -1.86 18.66
CA TRP A 502 -1.34 -0.60 19.39
C TRP A 502 -2.09 -0.68 20.73
N THR A 503 -3.32 -1.18 20.74
CA THR A 503 -4.10 -1.29 21.98
C THR A 503 -3.43 -2.23 22.99
N LEU A 504 -2.75 -3.27 22.52
CA LEU A 504 -1.89 -4.09 23.38
C LEU A 504 -0.69 -3.30 23.90
N SER A 505 -0.05 -2.47 23.09
CA SER A 505 1.11 -1.66 23.48
C SER A 505 0.79 -0.66 24.59
N LEU A 506 -0.44 -0.15 24.62
CA LEU A 506 -0.93 0.72 25.71
C LEU A 506 -1.04 0.00 27.06
N GLN A 507 -1.15 -1.32 27.05
CA GLN A 507 -1.26 -2.17 28.24
C GLN A 507 0.08 -2.80 28.62
N ASP A 508 0.76 -3.36 27.64
CA ASP A 508 2.05 -4.04 27.77
C ASP A 508 2.87 -3.85 26.48
N ARG A 509 3.71 -2.81 26.50
CA ARG A 509 4.56 -2.45 25.36
C ARG A 509 5.49 -3.58 24.94
N ARG A 510 6.04 -4.31 25.91
CA ARG A 510 6.97 -5.40 25.63
C ARG A 510 6.25 -6.55 24.92
N ALA A 511 5.09 -6.94 25.43
CA ALA A 511 4.29 -8.00 24.79
C ALA A 511 3.85 -7.62 23.38
N ALA A 512 3.49 -6.35 23.13
CA ALA A 512 3.14 -5.86 21.81
C ALA A 512 4.33 -5.94 20.85
N TRP A 513 5.52 -5.51 21.29
CA TRP A 513 6.75 -5.59 20.51
C TRP A 513 7.13 -7.03 20.18
N GLU A 514 7.10 -7.95 21.17
CA GLU A 514 7.39 -9.36 20.97
C GLU A 514 6.43 -10.02 19.95
N LYS A 515 5.13 -9.66 19.98
CA LYS A 515 4.16 -10.13 18.97
C LYS A 515 4.41 -9.54 17.58
N TYR A 516 4.69 -8.25 17.49
CA TYR A 516 5.03 -7.59 16.24
C TYR A 516 6.28 -8.21 15.61
N LEU A 517 7.35 -8.39 16.41
CA LEU A 517 8.59 -9.00 15.95
C LEU A 517 8.37 -10.44 15.47
N ALA A 518 7.59 -11.22 16.23
CA ALA A 518 7.23 -12.59 15.82
C ALA A 518 6.37 -12.63 14.55
N PHE A 519 5.52 -11.62 14.30
CA PHE A 519 4.77 -11.49 13.06
C PHE A 519 5.71 -11.19 11.88
N VAL A 520 6.59 -10.21 12.04
CA VAL A 520 7.58 -9.79 11.03
C VAL A 520 8.52 -10.93 10.64
N ASP A 521 9.05 -11.66 11.63
CA ASP A 521 10.03 -12.74 11.41
C ASP A 521 9.49 -13.95 10.65
N GLN A 522 8.17 -14.09 10.56
CA GLN A 522 7.52 -15.17 9.79
C GLN A 522 7.16 -14.75 8.36
N ALA A 523 7.00 -13.46 8.13
CA ALA A 523 6.68 -12.78 6.86
C ALA A 523 5.94 -13.66 5.83
N GLY A 524 6.59 -14.07 4.77
CA GLY A 524 5.99 -14.80 3.65
C GLY A 524 5.96 -16.34 3.80
N THR A 525 6.15 -16.87 5.02
CA THR A 525 6.11 -18.34 5.26
C THR A 525 4.72 -18.87 5.60
N LYS A 526 3.77 -17.98 5.89
CA LYS A 526 2.39 -18.30 6.28
C LYS A 526 1.39 -17.45 5.52
N THR A 527 0.14 -17.93 5.45
CA THR A 527 -0.97 -17.10 5.01
C THR A 527 -1.21 -15.96 5.99
N PHE A 528 -1.86 -14.89 5.56
CA PHE A 528 -2.19 -13.76 6.45
C PHE A 528 -2.99 -14.18 7.68
N ALA A 529 -3.98 -15.07 7.50
CA ALA A 529 -4.77 -15.60 8.62
C ALA A 529 -3.89 -16.38 9.62
N ASP A 530 -3.03 -17.26 9.11
CA ASP A 530 -2.12 -18.05 9.95
C ASP A 530 -1.08 -17.17 10.66
N LEU A 531 -0.60 -16.08 9.99
CA LEU A 531 0.28 -15.09 10.62
C LEU A 531 -0.38 -14.45 11.83
N CYS A 532 -1.60 -13.90 11.68
CA CYS A 532 -2.34 -13.30 12.78
C CYS A 532 -2.52 -14.30 13.95
N GLN A 533 -3.01 -15.50 13.65
CA GLN A 533 -3.26 -16.52 14.67
C GLN A 533 -1.98 -16.99 15.37
N SER A 534 -0.86 -17.11 14.65
CA SER A 534 0.40 -17.61 15.20
C SER A 534 0.98 -16.70 16.28
N VAL A 535 0.64 -15.42 16.27
CA VAL A 535 1.05 -14.44 17.29
C VAL A 535 -0.09 -14.06 18.25
N GLY A 536 -1.24 -14.75 18.16
CA GLY A 536 -2.40 -14.52 19.02
C GLY A 536 -3.08 -13.18 18.76
N LEU A 537 -3.10 -12.73 17.50
CA LEU A 537 -3.94 -11.64 17.01
C LEU A 537 -5.17 -12.22 16.32
N ARG A 538 -6.28 -11.49 16.38
CA ARG A 538 -7.51 -11.88 15.69
C ARG A 538 -7.43 -11.54 14.21
N ILE A 539 -8.00 -12.39 13.38
CA ILE A 539 -8.13 -12.10 11.95
C ILE A 539 -9.20 -11.00 11.77
N PRO A 540 -8.94 -9.95 10.98
CA PRO A 540 -9.86 -8.80 10.86
C PRO A 540 -11.31 -9.13 10.51
N TYR A 541 -11.55 -10.15 9.69
CA TYR A 541 -12.90 -10.56 9.28
C TYR A 541 -13.58 -11.56 10.23
N GLU A 542 -12.93 -11.95 11.34
CA GLU A 542 -13.60 -12.75 12.38
C GLU A 542 -14.65 -11.93 13.10
N ASP A 543 -15.82 -12.55 13.37
CA ASP A 543 -16.92 -11.87 14.04
C ASP A 543 -16.51 -11.29 15.39
N GLY A 544 -16.85 -10.03 15.62
CA GLY A 544 -16.56 -9.29 16.85
C GLY A 544 -15.16 -8.72 16.94
N CYS A 545 -14.25 -8.97 15.98
CA CYS A 545 -12.90 -8.39 15.99
C CYS A 545 -12.94 -6.86 15.99
N ILE A 546 -13.73 -6.28 15.11
CA ILE A 546 -13.86 -4.82 14.98
C ILE A 546 -14.50 -4.16 16.21
N ARG A 547 -15.47 -4.82 16.81
CA ARG A 547 -16.14 -4.32 18.04
C ARG A 547 -15.18 -4.24 19.22
N GLU A 548 -14.31 -5.23 19.38
CA GLU A 548 -13.30 -5.26 20.43
C GLU A 548 -12.28 -4.13 20.26
N ILE A 549 -11.76 -3.96 19.05
CA ILE A 549 -10.81 -2.89 18.71
C ILE A 549 -11.48 -1.51 18.92
N GLY A 550 -12.69 -1.32 18.41
CA GLY A 550 -13.42 -0.07 18.54
C GLY A 550 -13.66 0.34 20.01
N SER A 551 -13.81 -0.63 20.91
CA SER A 551 -13.91 -0.35 22.34
C SER A 551 -12.60 0.21 22.92
N GLY A 552 -11.47 -0.44 22.65
CA GLY A 552 -10.15 0.00 23.13
C GLY A 552 -9.77 1.40 22.62
N ILE A 553 -10.05 1.66 21.35
CA ILE A 553 -9.78 2.97 20.72
C ILE A 553 -10.67 4.06 21.34
N ARG A 554 -11.97 3.78 21.55
CA ARG A 554 -12.89 4.74 22.17
C ARG A 554 -12.43 5.15 23.58
N ASP A 555 -11.91 4.21 24.37
CA ASP A 555 -11.40 4.50 25.72
C ASP A 555 -10.16 5.40 25.66
N TRP A 556 -9.25 5.14 24.73
CA TRP A 556 -8.07 5.99 24.52
C TRP A 556 -8.47 7.41 24.06
N LEU A 557 -9.37 7.53 23.08
CA LEU A 557 -9.85 8.81 22.57
C LEU A 557 -10.51 9.66 23.68
N LYS A 558 -11.30 9.05 24.56
CA LYS A 558 -11.91 9.74 25.70
C LYS A 558 -10.87 10.28 26.69
N ALA A 559 -9.77 9.53 26.88
CA ALA A 559 -8.69 9.94 27.79
C ALA A 559 -7.79 11.05 27.19
N HIS A 560 -7.75 11.17 25.86
CA HIS A 560 -6.85 12.10 25.14
C HIS A 560 -7.61 13.23 24.41
N ALA A 561 -8.96 13.26 24.54
CA ALA A 561 -9.73 14.38 24.04
C ALA A 561 -9.25 15.70 24.67
N PRO A 562 -9.01 16.78 23.88
CA PRO A 562 -8.70 18.08 24.47
C PRO A 562 -9.79 18.45 25.47
N VAL A 563 -9.37 18.81 26.69
CA VAL A 563 -10.32 19.35 27.69
C VAL A 563 -10.96 20.58 27.05
N GLU A 564 -12.30 20.60 26.97
CA GLU A 564 -13.05 21.76 26.49
C GLU A 564 -12.63 22.99 27.31
N ALA A 565 -12.04 24.00 26.64
CA ALA A 565 -11.57 25.24 27.26
C ALA A 565 -12.76 26.19 27.54
#